data_bccf596f5cd680789768d3007a93ec4f
#
_entry.id   bccf596f5cd680789768d3007a93ec4f
#
_cell.length_a   1.000
_cell.length_b   1.000
_cell.length_c   1.000
_cell.angle_alpha   90.00
_cell.angle_beta   90.00
_cell.angle_gamma   90.00
#
_symmetry.space_group_name_H-M   'P 1'
#
loop_
_entity.id
_entity.type
_entity.pdbx_description
1 polymer ?
#
loop_
_entity_poly.entity_id
_entity_poly.type
_entity_poly.pdbx_seq_one_letter_code
_entity_poly.pdbx_strand_id
1 'polypeptide(L)'
;GVDPGLDFSNMSEISETYERLTRMQVSPRQPYAGELVFTAFSGSHQDAIAKGMAWREEKQCQTWSVPYLPLDPKDVGRRYETDVIRINSQSGKGGVAFVMDTFFGFKLPRGMHKEFADMIQKIAERQGEVAPEQIMEEFQKNYLDRKEPYHFKKCKITDFESAGDFTTVAVVTYTDHGVEKQFEGIGNGPIDAVQRGLEEELGINIKVLDYSEHALTSGSGAQAASYIHMMDQDRKRVTYGVGISSNITRASLRGIFSAVNRLYGDN
;
A
#
# COMPACT_ATOMS: atom_id res chain seq x y z
N GLY A 1 25.50 -11.31 -40.66
CA GLY A 1 25.64 -12.12 -39.47
C GLY A 1 25.43 -13.60 -39.76
N VAL A 2 26.10 -14.44 -39.03
CA VAL A 2 25.87 -15.90 -39.05
C VAL A 2 25.07 -16.23 -37.82
N ASP A 3 23.95 -16.93 -38.00
CA ASP A 3 23.18 -17.46 -36.88
C ASP A 3 24.01 -18.57 -36.22
N PRO A 4 24.36 -18.44 -34.93
CA PRO A 4 25.16 -19.43 -34.20
C PRO A 4 24.36 -20.69 -33.86
N GLY A 5 23.04 -20.72 -34.12
CA GLY A 5 22.14 -21.82 -33.78
C GLY A 5 22.01 -22.09 -32.28
N LEU A 6 22.21 -21.07 -31.44
CA LEU A 6 22.06 -21.19 -29.98
C LEU A 6 20.59 -20.93 -29.58
N ASP A 7 20.08 -21.77 -28.72
CA ASP A 7 18.75 -21.65 -28.14
C ASP A 7 18.87 -21.19 -26.68
N PHE A 8 18.37 -19.98 -26.41
CA PHE A 8 18.31 -19.39 -25.06
C PHE A 8 16.92 -19.42 -24.44
N SER A 9 15.96 -20.06 -25.12
CA SER A 9 14.56 -20.06 -24.68
C SER A 9 14.29 -20.75 -23.33
N ASN A 10 15.32 -21.42 -22.74
CA ASN A 10 15.20 -22.11 -21.46
C ASN A 10 16.36 -21.74 -20.49
N MET A 11 16.66 -20.46 -20.37
CA MET A 11 17.80 -19.98 -19.58
C MET A 11 17.67 -20.29 -18.09
N SER A 12 16.47 -20.36 -17.53
CA SER A 12 16.25 -20.71 -16.12
C SER A 12 16.71 -22.13 -15.82
N GLU A 13 16.31 -23.12 -16.65
CA GLU A 13 16.74 -24.51 -16.47
C GLU A 13 18.26 -24.71 -16.67
N ILE A 14 18.83 -23.95 -17.60
CA ILE A 14 20.28 -23.95 -17.84
C ILE A 14 21.00 -23.46 -16.58
N SER A 15 20.54 -22.36 -15.97
CA SER A 15 21.09 -21.80 -14.73
C SER A 15 20.99 -22.78 -13.56
N GLU A 16 19.83 -23.34 -13.32
CA GLU A 16 19.59 -24.33 -12.26
C GLU A 16 20.46 -25.59 -12.45
N THR A 17 20.62 -26.04 -13.68
CA THR A 17 21.46 -27.18 -14.02
C THR A 17 22.94 -26.88 -13.77
N TYR A 18 23.40 -25.69 -14.17
CA TYR A 18 24.75 -25.23 -13.90
C TYR A 18 25.05 -25.21 -12.38
N GLU A 19 24.19 -24.57 -11.58
CA GLU A 19 24.37 -24.46 -10.13
C GLU A 19 24.35 -25.82 -9.45
N ARG A 20 23.45 -26.70 -9.86
CA ARG A 20 23.35 -28.07 -9.33
C ARG A 20 24.60 -28.91 -9.62
N LEU A 21 25.15 -28.82 -10.83
CA LEU A 21 26.31 -29.65 -11.25
C LEU A 21 27.60 -29.09 -10.74
N THR A 22 27.78 -27.77 -10.77
CA THR A 22 29.05 -27.13 -10.40
C THR A 22 29.16 -26.75 -8.93
N ARG A 23 28.03 -26.66 -8.22
CA ARG A 23 27.93 -26.08 -6.88
C ARG A 23 28.35 -24.61 -6.81
N MET A 24 28.35 -23.91 -7.95
CA MET A 24 28.65 -22.49 -8.07
C MET A 24 27.34 -21.74 -8.37
N GLN A 25 27.14 -20.63 -7.69
CA GLN A 25 25.97 -19.77 -7.95
C GLN A 25 26.17 -18.94 -9.22
N VAL A 26 25.12 -18.78 -10.00
CA VAL A 26 25.05 -17.81 -11.10
C VAL A 26 25.02 -16.41 -10.50
N SER A 27 25.86 -15.49 -11.01
CA SER A 27 25.82 -14.11 -10.54
C SER A 27 24.41 -13.52 -10.74
N PRO A 28 23.82 -12.83 -9.75
CA PRO A 28 22.51 -12.21 -9.90
C PRO A 28 22.39 -11.24 -11.10
N ARG A 29 23.50 -10.72 -11.60
CA ARG A 29 23.57 -9.83 -12.77
C ARG A 29 24.15 -10.49 -14.01
N GLN A 30 24.30 -11.82 -14.01
CA GLN A 30 24.75 -12.56 -15.19
C GLN A 30 23.79 -12.28 -16.37
N PRO A 31 24.30 -11.87 -17.54
CA PRO A 31 23.45 -11.63 -18.71
C PRO A 31 22.48 -12.79 -18.99
N TYR A 32 21.23 -12.48 -19.20
CA TYR A 32 20.08 -13.38 -19.46
C TYR A 32 19.71 -14.33 -18.30
N ALA A 33 20.66 -14.83 -17.55
CA ALA A 33 20.52 -15.87 -16.55
C ALA A 33 20.33 -15.35 -15.12
N GLY A 34 20.92 -14.20 -14.79
CA GLY A 34 20.90 -13.65 -13.44
C GLY A 34 19.50 -13.22 -13.00
N GLU A 35 19.15 -13.45 -11.75
CA GLU A 35 17.82 -13.14 -11.22
C GLU A 35 17.47 -11.64 -11.28
N LEU A 36 18.46 -10.74 -11.27
CA LEU A 36 18.26 -9.29 -11.30
C LEU A 36 18.32 -8.66 -12.71
N VAL A 37 18.50 -9.46 -13.77
CA VAL A 37 18.66 -8.93 -15.14
C VAL A 37 17.40 -8.22 -15.64
N PHE A 38 16.23 -8.71 -15.25
CA PHE A 38 14.94 -8.14 -15.64
C PHE A 38 14.25 -7.41 -14.50
N THR A 39 15.00 -6.97 -13.51
CA THR A 39 14.51 -6.28 -12.31
C THR A 39 14.76 -4.78 -12.41
N ALA A 40 13.78 -3.97 -12.05
CA ALA A 40 13.91 -2.53 -11.90
C ALA A 40 13.62 -2.12 -10.44
N PHE A 41 14.55 -1.39 -9.81
CA PHE A 41 14.45 -0.95 -8.41
C PHE A 41 13.82 0.45 -8.25
N SER A 42 13.66 1.19 -9.32
CA SER A 42 13.06 2.53 -9.30
C SER A 42 11.61 2.46 -9.75
N GLY A 43 10.68 3.06 -8.98
CA GLY A 43 9.27 3.13 -9.33
C GLY A 43 9.02 3.81 -10.68
N SER A 44 9.84 4.80 -11.06
CA SER A 44 9.75 5.43 -12.39
C SER A 44 10.17 4.50 -13.52
N HIS A 45 11.17 3.63 -13.30
CA HIS A 45 11.56 2.63 -14.29
C HIS A 45 10.50 1.54 -14.41
N GLN A 46 9.94 1.09 -13.29
CA GLN A 46 8.85 0.10 -13.25
C GLN A 46 7.60 0.60 -13.98
N ASP A 47 7.20 1.86 -13.73
CA ASP A 47 6.09 2.51 -14.42
C ASP A 47 6.35 2.63 -15.94
N ALA A 48 7.57 2.99 -16.32
CA ALA A 48 7.96 3.07 -17.74
C ALA A 48 7.95 1.70 -18.43
N ILE A 49 8.41 0.64 -17.74
CA ILE A 49 8.35 -0.75 -18.25
C ILE A 49 6.90 -1.18 -18.41
N ALA A 50 6.06 -0.98 -17.39
CA ALA A 50 4.65 -1.37 -17.45
C ALA A 50 3.91 -0.66 -18.60
N LYS A 51 4.12 0.64 -18.77
CA LYS A 51 3.56 1.41 -19.89
C LYS A 51 4.10 0.95 -21.24
N GLY A 52 5.40 0.66 -21.32
CA GLY A 52 6.03 0.15 -22.54
C GLY A 52 5.49 -1.22 -22.96
N MET A 53 5.27 -2.13 -21.99
CA MET A 53 4.66 -3.43 -22.23
C MET A 53 3.22 -3.29 -22.73
N ALA A 54 2.39 -2.51 -22.03
CA ALA A 54 1.00 -2.27 -22.40
C ALA A 54 0.87 -1.63 -23.79
N TRP A 55 1.71 -0.62 -24.10
CA TRP A 55 1.73 0.04 -25.40
C TRP A 55 2.13 -0.93 -26.52
N ARG A 56 3.15 -1.77 -26.27
CA ARG A 56 3.59 -2.78 -27.23
C ARG A 56 2.50 -3.80 -27.54
N GLU A 57 1.77 -4.24 -26.53
CA GLU A 57 0.64 -5.15 -26.68
C GLU A 57 -0.51 -4.50 -27.45
N GLU A 58 -0.92 -3.30 -27.09
CA GLU A 58 -1.96 -2.52 -27.78
C GLU A 58 -1.65 -2.31 -29.27
N LYS A 59 -0.39 -1.93 -29.59
CA LYS A 59 0.05 -1.62 -30.95
C LYS A 59 0.55 -2.83 -31.74
N GLN A 60 0.58 -4.03 -31.17
CA GLN A 60 1.07 -5.26 -31.82
C GLN A 60 2.47 -5.09 -32.43
N CYS A 61 3.37 -4.40 -31.69
CA CYS A 61 4.71 -4.09 -32.18
C CYS A 61 5.56 -5.33 -32.43
N GLN A 62 6.17 -5.43 -33.61
CA GLN A 62 7.04 -6.54 -33.99
C GLN A 62 8.46 -6.44 -33.40
N THR A 63 8.90 -5.23 -33.09
CA THR A 63 10.22 -4.97 -32.53
C THR A 63 10.16 -4.72 -31.05
N TRP A 64 11.20 -5.15 -30.33
CA TRP A 64 11.33 -4.85 -28.90
C TRP A 64 11.71 -3.38 -28.67
N SER A 65 10.95 -2.68 -27.85
CA SER A 65 11.15 -1.25 -27.57
C SER A 65 10.74 -0.86 -26.14
N VAL A 66 10.69 -1.83 -25.22
CA VAL A 66 10.34 -1.57 -23.82
C VAL A 66 11.52 -0.87 -23.12
N PRO A 67 11.32 0.30 -22.48
CA PRO A 67 12.37 1.00 -21.76
C PRO A 67 12.99 0.12 -20.67
N TYR A 68 14.30 0.29 -20.43
CA TYR A 68 15.07 -0.41 -19.37
C TYR A 68 15.17 -1.94 -19.48
N LEU A 69 14.51 -2.57 -20.44
CA LEU A 69 14.66 -3.99 -20.72
C LEU A 69 15.39 -4.18 -22.07
N PRO A 70 16.60 -4.76 -22.08
CA PRO A 70 17.42 -4.85 -23.30
C PRO A 70 16.86 -5.82 -24.34
N LEU A 71 16.01 -6.75 -23.93
CA LEU A 71 15.34 -7.73 -24.80
C LEU A 71 14.02 -8.19 -24.15
N ASP A 72 13.17 -8.89 -24.92
CA ASP A 72 11.98 -9.53 -24.38
C ASP A 72 12.40 -10.69 -23.44
N PRO A 73 12.02 -10.64 -22.16
CA PRO A 73 12.30 -11.75 -21.24
C PRO A 73 11.81 -13.10 -21.76
N LYS A 74 10.75 -13.14 -22.56
CA LYS A 74 10.21 -14.38 -23.16
C LYS A 74 11.17 -15.04 -24.13
N ASP A 75 12.06 -14.27 -24.80
CA ASP A 75 13.05 -14.80 -25.72
C ASP A 75 14.10 -15.67 -25.02
N VAL A 76 14.23 -15.53 -23.71
CA VAL A 76 15.13 -16.31 -22.86
C VAL A 76 14.37 -17.20 -21.87
N GLY A 77 13.10 -17.49 -22.14
CA GLY A 77 12.26 -18.34 -21.31
C GLY A 77 11.91 -17.75 -19.94
N ARG A 78 12.03 -16.44 -19.82
CA ARG A 78 11.72 -15.71 -18.58
C ARG A 78 10.50 -14.81 -18.75
N ARG A 79 10.06 -14.23 -17.65
CA ARG A 79 9.04 -13.18 -17.64
C ARG A 79 9.66 -11.92 -17.06
N TYR A 80 9.08 -10.77 -17.36
CA TYR A 80 9.35 -9.60 -16.53
C TYR A 80 8.77 -9.90 -15.16
N GLU A 81 9.68 -10.15 -14.25
CA GLU A 81 9.33 -10.54 -12.89
C GLU A 81 8.96 -9.28 -12.12
N THR A 82 7.67 -8.91 -12.19
CA THR A 82 7.09 -7.97 -11.24
C THR A 82 7.20 -8.52 -9.81
N ASP A 83 7.36 -9.82 -9.67
CA ASP A 83 7.44 -10.51 -8.37
C ASP A 83 8.78 -10.30 -7.64
N VAL A 84 9.82 -9.77 -8.32
CA VAL A 84 11.12 -9.44 -7.71
C VAL A 84 11.29 -7.93 -7.56
N ILE A 85 10.22 -7.22 -7.25
CA ILE A 85 10.34 -5.82 -6.86
C ILE A 85 10.88 -5.77 -5.43
N ARG A 86 12.18 -5.53 -5.32
CA ARG A 86 12.84 -5.30 -4.04
C ARG A 86 13.08 -3.81 -3.87
N ILE A 87 12.65 -3.28 -2.75
CA ILE A 87 12.92 -1.90 -2.38
C ILE A 87 14.26 -1.86 -1.67
N ASN A 88 15.19 -1.05 -2.16
CA ASN A 88 16.46 -0.77 -1.51
C ASN A 88 16.54 0.69 -1.05
N SER A 89 17.63 1.06 -0.40
CA SER A 89 17.86 2.41 0.15
C SER A 89 17.86 3.53 -0.92
N GLN A 90 17.98 3.19 -2.21
CA GLN A 90 17.93 4.14 -3.32
C GLN A 90 16.57 4.19 -4.00
N SER A 91 15.64 3.33 -3.60
CA SER A 91 14.28 3.33 -4.15
C SER A 91 13.52 4.55 -3.64
N GLY A 92 13.10 5.41 -4.56
CA GLY A 92 12.37 6.63 -4.22
C GLY A 92 10.96 6.33 -3.68
N LYS A 93 10.31 7.37 -3.14
CA LYS A 93 8.95 7.32 -2.59
C LYS A 93 7.89 6.72 -3.54
N GLY A 94 8.11 6.77 -4.85
CA GLY A 94 7.23 6.16 -5.84
C GLY A 94 7.34 4.63 -5.89
N GLY A 95 8.49 4.05 -5.54
CA GLY A 95 8.69 2.61 -5.54
C GLY A 95 7.82 1.89 -4.51
N VAL A 96 7.80 2.39 -3.27
CA VAL A 96 6.96 1.82 -2.20
C VAL A 96 5.46 1.92 -2.54
N ALA A 97 5.01 3.08 -3.05
CA ALA A 97 3.62 3.27 -3.46
C ALA A 97 3.24 2.34 -4.63
N PHE A 98 4.15 2.12 -5.58
CA PHE A 98 3.95 1.18 -6.68
C PHE A 98 3.82 -0.26 -6.18
N VAL A 99 4.66 -0.71 -5.25
CA VAL A 99 4.55 -2.03 -4.62
C VAL A 99 3.19 -2.20 -3.95
N MET A 100 2.75 -1.22 -3.17
CA MET A 100 1.47 -1.27 -2.47
C MET A 100 0.27 -1.34 -3.42
N ASP A 101 0.30 -0.61 -4.53
CA ASP A 101 -0.77 -0.65 -5.55
C ASP A 101 -0.74 -1.97 -6.33
N THR A 102 0.44 -2.37 -6.84
CA THR A 102 0.57 -3.49 -7.76
C THR A 102 0.35 -4.85 -7.09
N PHE A 103 0.91 -5.07 -5.90
CA PHE A 103 0.84 -6.37 -5.21
C PHE A 103 -0.35 -6.50 -4.28
N PHE A 104 -0.77 -5.40 -3.66
CA PHE A 104 -1.78 -5.43 -2.60
C PHE A 104 -3.02 -4.60 -2.91
N GLY A 105 -3.04 -3.88 -4.03
CA GLY A 105 -4.17 -3.06 -4.46
C GLY A 105 -4.37 -1.77 -3.66
N PHE A 106 -3.41 -1.38 -2.80
CA PHE A 106 -3.51 -0.17 -1.98
C PHE A 106 -3.01 1.06 -2.72
N LYS A 107 -3.92 1.90 -3.19
CA LYS A 107 -3.63 3.20 -3.83
C LYS A 107 -3.39 4.27 -2.77
N LEU A 108 -2.17 4.33 -2.27
CA LEU A 108 -1.82 5.26 -1.19
C LEU A 108 -2.03 6.73 -1.61
N PRO A 109 -2.61 7.59 -0.74
CA PRO A 109 -2.66 9.04 -0.97
C PRO A 109 -1.25 9.63 -1.13
N ARG A 110 -1.09 10.62 -2.01
CA ARG A 110 0.23 11.24 -2.27
C ARG A 110 0.93 11.78 -1.02
N GLY A 111 0.16 12.33 -0.07
CA GLY A 111 0.69 12.82 1.20
C GLY A 111 1.32 11.72 2.07
N MET A 112 0.86 10.47 1.93
CA MET A 112 1.35 9.31 2.66
C MET A 112 2.64 8.72 2.06
N HIS A 113 2.89 8.94 0.75
CA HIS A 113 4.02 8.34 0.03
C HIS A 113 5.37 8.61 0.68
N LYS A 114 5.61 9.87 1.10
CA LYS A 114 6.90 10.24 1.67
C LYS A 114 7.13 9.60 3.04
N GLU A 115 6.16 9.73 3.93
CA GLU A 115 6.25 9.21 5.31
C GLU A 115 6.50 7.70 5.30
N PHE A 116 5.71 6.96 4.49
CA PHE A 116 5.83 5.51 4.42
C PHE A 116 7.12 5.07 3.72
N ALA A 117 7.53 5.75 2.64
CA ALA A 117 8.79 5.47 1.98
C ALA A 117 10.00 5.73 2.89
N ASP A 118 10.00 6.81 3.67
CA ASP A 118 11.08 7.11 4.63
C ASP A 118 11.17 6.02 5.72
N MET A 119 10.05 5.42 6.10
CA MET A 119 10.00 4.30 7.04
C MET A 119 10.63 3.03 6.43
N ILE A 120 10.22 2.66 5.23
CA ILE A 120 10.76 1.49 4.52
C ILE A 120 12.23 1.68 4.18
N GLN A 121 12.65 2.89 3.82
CA GLN A 121 14.06 3.21 3.56
C GLN A 121 14.95 2.93 4.78
N LYS A 122 14.54 3.31 5.99
CA LYS A 122 15.28 3.00 7.22
C LYS A 122 15.47 1.51 7.46
N ILE A 123 14.49 0.70 7.04
CA ILE A 123 14.59 -0.76 7.11
C ILE A 123 15.59 -1.25 6.06
N ALA A 124 15.48 -0.77 4.82
CA ALA A 124 16.39 -1.11 3.73
C ALA A 124 17.85 -0.73 4.03
N GLU A 125 18.11 0.39 4.70
CA GLU A 125 19.45 0.80 5.13
C GLU A 125 20.12 -0.19 6.10
N ARG A 126 19.30 -0.90 6.89
CA ARG A 126 19.80 -1.87 7.88
C ARG A 126 20.02 -3.27 7.31
N GLN A 127 19.20 -3.70 6.36
CA GLN A 127 19.19 -5.08 5.86
C GLN A 127 19.48 -5.22 4.35
N GLY A 128 19.62 -4.09 3.64
CA GLY A 128 19.93 -4.04 2.21
C GLY A 128 18.69 -3.94 1.34
N GLU A 129 17.79 -4.91 1.38
CA GLU A 129 16.57 -4.97 0.56
C GLU A 129 15.35 -5.29 1.40
N VAL A 130 14.17 -4.84 0.97
CA VAL A 130 12.89 -5.08 1.62
C VAL A 130 11.94 -5.72 0.61
N ALA A 131 11.45 -6.91 0.94
CA ALA A 131 10.49 -7.65 0.13
C ALA A 131 9.09 -7.00 0.20
N PRO A 132 8.23 -7.19 -0.82
CA PRO A 132 6.86 -6.68 -0.83
C PRO A 132 6.05 -7.09 0.40
N GLU A 133 6.16 -8.33 0.85
CA GLU A 133 5.44 -8.85 2.02
C GLU A 133 5.84 -8.09 3.30
N GLN A 134 7.11 -7.78 3.45
CA GLN A 134 7.63 -7.02 4.58
C GLN A 134 7.15 -5.56 4.55
N ILE A 135 7.02 -4.97 3.35
CA ILE A 135 6.43 -3.64 3.18
C ILE A 135 4.97 -3.67 3.63
N MET A 136 4.22 -4.71 3.26
CA MET A 136 2.83 -4.88 3.68
C MET A 136 2.71 -5.10 5.20
N GLU A 137 3.59 -5.87 5.82
CA GLU A 137 3.63 -6.05 7.28
C GLU A 137 3.84 -4.71 8.01
N GLU A 138 4.80 -3.90 7.53
CA GLU A 138 5.03 -2.57 8.10
C GLU A 138 3.85 -1.62 7.87
N PHE A 139 3.17 -1.71 6.72
CA PHE A 139 1.95 -0.97 6.46
C PHE A 139 0.83 -1.37 7.43
N GLN A 140 0.60 -2.67 7.60
CA GLN A 140 -0.40 -3.19 8.54
C GLN A 140 -0.11 -2.74 9.97
N LYS A 141 1.12 -2.88 10.41
CA LYS A 141 1.54 -2.53 11.76
C LYS A 141 1.38 -1.03 12.06
N ASN A 142 1.67 -0.17 11.08
CA ASN A 142 1.74 1.26 11.34
C ASN A 142 0.46 2.01 10.98
N TYR A 143 -0.29 1.57 9.98
CA TYR A 143 -1.40 2.34 9.43
C TYR A 143 -2.74 1.63 9.46
N LEU A 144 -2.76 0.30 9.33
CA LEU A 144 -3.98 -0.44 9.09
C LEU A 144 -4.62 -0.96 10.39
N ASP A 145 -5.86 -0.53 10.63
CA ASP A 145 -6.71 -1.05 11.72
C ASP A 145 -5.98 -1.15 13.08
N ARG A 146 -5.16 -0.15 13.44
CA ARG A 146 -4.51 -0.14 14.76
C ARG A 146 -5.56 -0.18 15.86
N LYS A 147 -5.43 -1.14 16.79
CA LYS A 147 -6.46 -1.49 17.77
C LYS A 147 -6.14 -1.04 19.18
N GLU A 148 -4.96 -0.51 19.41
CA GLU A 148 -4.52 -0.07 20.73
C GLU A 148 -4.10 1.39 20.72
N PRO A 149 -4.46 2.15 21.75
CA PRO A 149 -5.28 1.76 22.90
C PRO A 149 -6.80 1.70 22.64
N TYR A 150 -7.27 2.31 21.51
CA TYR A 150 -8.70 2.44 21.20
C TYR A 150 -9.09 1.51 20.06
N HIS A 151 -9.96 0.53 20.33
CA HIS A 151 -10.42 -0.41 19.30
C HIS A 151 -11.88 -0.22 18.95
N PHE A 152 -12.17 0.21 17.74
CA PHE A 152 -13.50 0.30 17.17
C PHE A 152 -14.19 -1.08 17.11
N LYS A 153 -15.39 -1.19 17.66
CA LYS A 153 -16.20 -2.41 17.64
C LYS A 153 -17.40 -2.31 16.70
N LYS A 154 -18.28 -1.37 16.95
CA LYS A 154 -19.49 -1.15 16.16
C LYS A 154 -19.95 0.30 16.22
N CYS A 155 -20.76 0.70 15.24
CA CYS A 155 -21.41 2.00 15.20
C CYS A 155 -22.84 1.84 14.72
N LYS A 156 -23.75 2.59 15.34
CA LYS A 156 -25.11 2.83 14.83
C LYS A 156 -25.15 4.28 14.35
N ILE A 157 -25.51 4.46 13.07
CA ILE A 157 -25.66 5.78 12.46
C ILE A 157 -27.14 6.00 12.21
N THR A 158 -27.59 7.20 12.52
CA THR A 158 -28.96 7.64 12.29
C THR A 158 -28.91 9.04 11.68
N ASP A 159 -29.46 9.17 10.48
CA ASP A 159 -29.51 10.43 9.76
C ASP A 159 -30.89 11.07 9.95
N PHE A 160 -30.89 12.37 10.17
CA PHE A 160 -32.08 13.21 10.29
C PHE A 160 -32.02 14.32 9.25
N GLU A 161 -33.10 14.48 8.50
CA GLU A 161 -33.27 15.58 7.57
C GLU A 161 -34.43 16.46 8.06
N SER A 162 -34.18 17.75 8.30
CA SER A 162 -35.19 18.71 8.71
C SER A 162 -34.93 20.05 8.05
N ALA A 163 -35.92 20.56 7.29
CA ALA A 163 -35.88 21.87 6.65
C ALA A 163 -34.66 22.16 5.76
N GLY A 164 -34.04 21.09 5.17
CA GLY A 164 -32.87 21.21 4.32
C GLY A 164 -31.51 21.07 5.08
N ASP A 165 -31.56 20.96 6.41
CA ASP A 165 -30.39 20.65 7.21
C ASP A 165 -30.27 19.12 7.42
N PHE A 166 -29.07 18.62 7.24
CA PHE A 166 -28.75 17.19 7.41
C PHE A 166 -27.90 17.00 8.67
N THR A 167 -28.40 16.18 9.60
CA THR A 167 -27.72 15.90 10.87
C THR A 167 -27.54 14.40 11.02
N THR A 168 -26.33 13.96 11.26
CA THR A 168 -25.99 12.57 11.55
C THR A 168 -25.68 12.40 13.03
N VAL A 169 -26.32 11.43 13.67
CA VAL A 169 -26.00 10.94 15.01
C VAL A 169 -25.30 9.60 14.91
N ALA A 170 -24.11 9.50 15.48
CA ALA A 170 -23.31 8.28 15.53
C ALA A 170 -23.15 7.80 16.97
N VAL A 171 -23.69 6.60 17.27
CA VAL A 171 -23.47 5.91 18.57
C VAL A 171 -22.38 4.86 18.35
N VAL A 172 -21.21 5.06 18.94
CA VAL A 172 -20.01 4.24 18.71
C VAL A 172 -19.72 3.41 19.95
N THR A 173 -19.53 2.10 19.77
CA THR A 173 -18.97 1.20 20.80
C THR A 173 -17.52 0.90 20.44
N TYR A 174 -16.61 1.07 21.40
CA TYR A 174 -15.17 0.84 21.25
C TYR A 174 -14.60 0.25 22.54
N THR A 175 -13.35 -0.19 22.51
CA THR A 175 -12.62 -0.50 23.77
C THR A 175 -11.51 0.51 23.97
N ASP A 176 -11.33 0.95 25.19
CA ASP A 176 -10.24 1.78 25.70
C ASP A 176 -9.40 0.92 26.64
N HIS A 177 -8.15 0.59 26.25
CA HIS A 177 -7.27 -0.34 26.98
C HIS A 177 -7.99 -1.65 27.34
N GLY A 178 -8.79 -2.18 26.41
CA GLY A 178 -9.55 -3.42 26.61
C GLY A 178 -10.90 -3.28 27.32
N VAL A 179 -11.20 -2.11 27.90
CA VAL A 179 -12.49 -1.84 28.55
C VAL A 179 -13.51 -1.31 27.54
N GLU A 180 -14.67 -1.95 27.42
CA GLU A 180 -15.73 -1.52 26.51
C GLU A 180 -16.35 -0.22 26.99
N LYS A 181 -16.45 0.74 26.10
CA LYS A 181 -17.04 2.07 26.28
C LYS A 181 -17.96 2.41 25.09
N GLN A 182 -18.77 3.44 25.28
CA GLN A 182 -19.66 3.96 24.26
C GLN A 182 -19.73 5.47 24.34
N PHE A 183 -19.72 6.12 23.18
CA PHE A 183 -20.01 7.55 23.08
C PHE A 183 -21.02 7.84 21.97
N GLU A 184 -21.61 9.02 22.02
CA GLU A 184 -22.44 9.58 20.98
C GLU A 184 -21.76 10.81 20.39
N GLY A 185 -21.86 10.99 19.08
CA GLY A 185 -21.39 12.18 18.39
C GLY A 185 -22.41 12.66 17.38
N ILE A 186 -22.47 13.99 17.18
CA ILE A 186 -23.41 14.66 16.28
C ILE A 186 -22.60 15.47 15.27
N GLY A 187 -22.94 15.35 13.98
CA GLY A 187 -22.24 16.05 12.91
C GLY A 187 -23.04 16.12 11.61
N ASN A 188 -22.41 16.63 10.57
CA ASN A 188 -23.01 16.74 9.23
C ASN A 188 -22.85 15.48 8.38
N GLY A 189 -22.27 14.44 8.96
CA GLY A 189 -22.06 13.13 8.35
C GLY A 189 -21.32 12.19 9.30
N PRO A 190 -21.18 10.90 8.95
CA PRO A 190 -20.62 9.88 9.85
C PRO A 190 -19.20 10.19 10.34
N ILE A 191 -18.33 10.72 9.49
CA ILE A 191 -16.94 11.07 9.82
C ILE A 191 -16.91 12.24 10.82
N ASP A 192 -17.67 13.33 10.55
CA ASP A 192 -17.73 14.49 11.42
C ASP A 192 -18.37 14.15 12.77
N ALA A 193 -19.47 13.38 12.76
CA ALA A 193 -20.12 12.93 14.00
C ALA A 193 -19.17 12.12 14.88
N VAL A 194 -18.43 11.16 14.31
CA VAL A 194 -17.50 10.34 15.08
C VAL A 194 -16.28 11.14 15.53
N GLN A 195 -15.75 12.06 14.71
CA GLN A 195 -14.68 12.96 15.12
C GLN A 195 -15.08 13.76 16.36
N ARG A 196 -16.22 14.45 16.33
CA ARG A 196 -16.70 15.26 17.47
C ARG A 196 -16.96 14.45 18.72
N GLY A 197 -17.57 13.26 18.55
CA GLY A 197 -17.78 12.36 19.69
C GLY A 197 -16.49 11.88 20.31
N LEU A 198 -15.44 11.59 19.52
CA LEU A 198 -14.10 11.24 20.03
C LEU A 198 -13.42 12.41 20.72
N GLU A 199 -13.55 13.63 20.20
CA GLU A 199 -13.01 14.85 20.85
C GLU A 199 -13.60 15.04 22.25
N GLU A 200 -14.92 14.89 22.38
CA GLU A 200 -15.62 15.01 23.66
C GLU A 200 -15.28 13.86 24.63
N GLU A 201 -15.36 12.62 24.15
CA GLU A 201 -15.14 11.42 24.96
C GLU A 201 -13.72 11.28 25.48
N LEU A 202 -12.72 11.61 24.64
CA LEU A 202 -11.30 11.45 24.97
C LEU A 202 -10.63 12.73 25.44
N GLY A 203 -11.31 13.88 25.36
CA GLY A 203 -10.73 15.18 25.70
C GLY A 203 -9.56 15.56 24.76
N ILE A 204 -9.66 15.22 23.49
CA ILE A 204 -8.62 15.47 22.47
C ILE A 204 -9.12 16.49 21.45
N ASN A 205 -8.20 17.16 20.76
CA ASN A 205 -8.50 18.19 19.76
C ASN A 205 -7.94 17.74 18.40
N ILE A 206 -8.76 17.05 17.63
CA ILE A 206 -8.37 16.45 16.34
C ILE A 206 -9.13 17.10 15.19
N LYS A 207 -8.58 17.03 14.00
CA LYS A 207 -9.23 17.46 12.77
C LYS A 207 -8.92 16.49 11.63
N VAL A 208 -9.95 15.97 10.98
CA VAL A 208 -9.81 15.28 9.70
C VAL A 208 -9.51 16.36 8.64
N LEU A 209 -8.32 16.27 8.04
CA LEU A 209 -7.85 17.20 7.01
C LEU A 209 -8.30 16.79 5.63
N ASP A 210 -8.30 15.48 5.38
CA ASP A 210 -8.67 14.89 4.10
C ASP A 210 -9.01 13.41 4.29
N TYR A 211 -9.82 12.86 3.41
CA TYR A 211 -10.03 11.43 3.33
C TYR A 211 -10.18 10.98 1.88
N SER A 212 -9.78 9.76 1.62
CA SER A 212 -9.97 9.11 0.33
C SER A 212 -10.24 7.63 0.52
N GLU A 213 -10.91 7.04 -0.47
CA GLU A 213 -11.28 5.64 -0.44
C GLU A 213 -11.24 5.03 -1.85
N HIS A 214 -11.01 3.73 -1.91
CA HIS A 214 -11.14 2.96 -3.14
C HIS A 214 -11.45 1.48 -2.85
N ALA A 215 -11.99 0.79 -3.83
CA ALA A 215 -12.20 -0.65 -3.75
C ALA A 215 -10.88 -1.41 -3.88
N LEU A 216 -10.61 -2.35 -2.96
CA LEU A 216 -9.47 -3.27 -3.04
C LEU A 216 -9.75 -4.47 -3.93
N THR A 217 -11.02 -4.87 -4.04
CA THR A 217 -11.47 -6.02 -4.84
C THR A 217 -12.68 -5.62 -5.68
N SER A 218 -13.05 -6.43 -6.66
CA SER A 218 -14.21 -6.21 -7.51
C SER A 218 -15.42 -7.03 -7.06
N GLY A 219 -16.64 -6.58 -7.41
CA GLY A 219 -17.89 -7.28 -7.16
C GLY A 219 -18.67 -6.79 -5.94
N SER A 220 -19.84 -7.37 -5.69
CA SER A 220 -20.77 -6.94 -4.63
C SER A 220 -20.26 -7.17 -3.19
N GLY A 221 -19.27 -8.06 -3.00
CA GLY A 221 -18.58 -8.28 -1.74
C GLY A 221 -17.24 -7.54 -1.62
N ALA A 222 -16.98 -6.57 -2.49
CA ALA A 222 -15.72 -5.83 -2.52
C ALA A 222 -15.42 -5.16 -1.17
N GLN A 223 -14.16 -5.26 -0.75
CA GLN A 223 -13.66 -4.47 0.38
C GLN A 223 -13.17 -3.12 -0.11
N ALA A 224 -13.42 -2.08 0.66
CA ALA A 224 -12.89 -0.75 0.46
C ALA A 224 -11.78 -0.46 1.48
N ALA A 225 -10.70 0.17 1.01
CA ALA A 225 -9.73 0.82 1.86
C ALA A 225 -10.09 2.30 1.99
N SER A 226 -10.11 2.81 3.22
CA SER A 226 -10.30 4.23 3.52
C SER A 226 -9.06 4.76 4.22
N TYR A 227 -8.56 5.90 3.77
CA TYR A 227 -7.39 6.61 4.29
C TYR A 227 -7.85 7.92 4.93
N ILE A 228 -7.59 8.08 6.19
CA ILE A 228 -7.95 9.27 6.96
C ILE A 228 -6.70 10.06 7.29
N HIS A 229 -6.61 11.27 6.74
CA HIS A 229 -5.56 12.23 7.08
C HIS A 229 -6.04 13.08 8.25
N MET A 230 -5.39 12.97 9.39
CA MET A 230 -5.80 13.59 10.64
C MET A 230 -4.70 14.43 11.27
N MET A 231 -5.09 15.51 11.91
CA MET A 231 -4.20 16.39 12.67
C MET A 231 -4.63 16.43 14.13
N ASP A 232 -3.68 16.29 15.05
CA ASP A 232 -3.76 16.76 16.42
C ASP A 232 -3.50 18.28 16.41
N GLN A 233 -4.53 19.07 16.71
CA GLN A 233 -4.48 20.53 16.60
C GLN A 233 -3.59 21.17 17.68
N ASP A 234 -3.49 20.54 18.85
CA ASP A 234 -2.72 21.05 19.98
C ASP A 234 -1.22 20.80 19.77
N ARG A 235 -0.85 19.58 19.37
CA ARG A 235 0.56 19.20 19.14
C ARG A 235 1.07 19.51 17.73
N LYS A 236 0.19 19.95 16.82
CA LYS A 236 0.48 20.17 15.38
C LYS A 236 1.08 18.94 14.69
N ARG A 237 0.69 17.76 15.13
CA ARG A 237 1.10 16.49 14.52
C ARG A 237 0.04 16.04 13.51
N VAL A 238 0.50 15.57 12.36
CA VAL A 238 -0.37 14.98 11.33
C VAL A 238 -0.04 13.50 11.14
N THR A 239 -1.04 12.72 10.76
CA THR A 239 -0.88 11.29 10.49
C THR A 239 -1.94 10.79 9.53
N TYR A 240 -1.71 9.58 9.02
CA TYR A 240 -2.71 8.79 8.32
C TYR A 240 -3.13 7.59 9.16
N GLY A 241 -4.42 7.27 9.16
CA GLY A 241 -4.95 5.98 9.59
C GLY A 241 -5.68 5.31 8.42
N VAL A 242 -5.61 3.99 8.36
CA VAL A 242 -6.24 3.21 7.29
C VAL A 242 -7.18 2.17 7.89
N GLY A 243 -8.35 2.03 7.28
CA GLY A 243 -9.31 1.01 7.64
C GLY A 243 -9.82 0.25 6.41
N ILE A 244 -10.14 -1.03 6.58
CA ILE A 244 -10.71 -1.88 5.54
C ILE A 244 -12.05 -2.44 6.00
N SER A 245 -13.04 -2.40 5.11
CA SER A 245 -14.33 -3.06 5.32
C SER A 245 -15.08 -3.21 3.99
N SER A 246 -16.03 -4.14 3.93
CA SER A 246 -17.05 -4.20 2.86
C SER A 246 -18.08 -3.08 2.97
N ASN A 247 -18.15 -2.39 4.09
CA ASN A 247 -18.96 -1.19 4.29
C ASN A 247 -18.03 0.04 4.35
N ILE A 248 -18.20 0.98 3.42
CA ILE A 248 -17.37 2.17 3.26
C ILE A 248 -17.32 3.01 4.55
N THR A 249 -18.45 3.29 5.14
CA THR A 249 -18.51 4.04 6.41
C THR A 249 -17.69 3.32 7.51
N ARG A 250 -17.85 2.01 7.63
CA ARG A 250 -17.09 1.24 8.61
C ARG A 250 -15.59 1.25 8.33
N ALA A 251 -15.17 1.23 7.07
CA ALA A 251 -13.77 1.39 6.69
C ALA A 251 -13.23 2.75 7.15
N SER A 252 -13.98 3.83 6.92
CA SER A 252 -13.61 5.18 7.35
C SER A 252 -13.51 5.32 8.86
N LEU A 253 -14.46 4.76 9.62
CA LEU A 253 -14.41 4.78 11.08
C LEU A 253 -13.22 4.01 11.64
N ARG A 254 -12.88 2.85 11.08
CA ARG A 254 -11.65 2.12 11.42
C ARG A 254 -10.40 2.95 11.13
N GLY A 255 -10.38 3.66 9.99
CA GLY A 255 -9.32 4.60 9.65
C GLY A 255 -9.17 5.73 10.66
N ILE A 256 -10.27 6.30 11.16
CA ILE A 256 -10.28 7.32 12.23
C ILE A 256 -9.63 6.76 13.50
N PHE A 257 -10.09 5.59 13.98
CA PHE A 257 -9.51 4.97 15.18
C PHE A 257 -8.04 4.62 15.00
N SER A 258 -7.65 4.13 13.81
CA SER A 258 -6.23 3.90 13.50
C SER A 258 -5.40 5.18 13.54
N ALA A 259 -5.92 6.31 13.02
CA ALA A 259 -5.25 7.61 13.08
C ALA A 259 -5.13 8.12 14.53
N VAL A 260 -6.20 8.02 15.33
CA VAL A 260 -6.19 8.40 16.75
C VAL A 260 -5.17 7.57 17.53
N ASN A 261 -5.11 6.26 17.30
CA ASN A 261 -4.13 5.38 17.93
C ASN A 261 -2.68 5.72 17.54
N ARG A 262 -2.45 6.26 16.34
CA ARG A 262 -1.12 6.74 15.94
C ARG A 262 -0.75 8.09 16.56
N LEU A 263 -1.74 8.94 16.86
CA LEU A 263 -1.51 10.25 17.48
C LEU A 263 -1.32 10.14 19.00
N TYR A 264 -2.07 9.26 19.65
CA TYR A 264 -2.22 9.21 21.11
C TYR A 264 -1.87 7.85 21.73
N GLY A 265 -1.70 6.80 20.95
CA GLY A 265 -1.19 5.52 21.44
C GLY A 265 0.29 5.64 21.81
N ASP A 266 0.70 4.94 22.86
CA ASP A 266 2.10 4.83 23.23
C ASP A 266 2.90 4.16 22.10
N ASN A 267 3.99 4.80 21.71
CA ASN A 267 4.95 4.27 20.73
C ASN A 267 5.89 3.27 21.38
#